data_34a05a0f5db32958657d36b6cd874f59
#
_entry.id   34a05a0f5db32958657d36b6cd874f59
#
_cell.length_a   1.000
_cell.length_b   1.000
_cell.length_c   1.000
_cell.angle_alpha   90.00
_cell.angle_beta   90.00
_cell.angle_gamma   90.00
#
_symmetry.space_group_name_H-M   'P 1'
#
loop_
_entity.id
_entity.type
_entity.pdbx_description
1 polymer ?
#
loop_
_entity_poly.entity_id
_entity_poly.type
_entity_poly.pdbx_seq_one_letter_code
_entity_poly.pdbx_strand_id
1 'polypeptide(L)'
;MKRYIVTLLLIAGISGALAQARRGYAQFSKTASATGTPVQFTNAITQAGSVTVLGKSAPRTDNVGDVYIGITSGNDTQAYKIAPGGEVVIPLGVGEVTDLQHWYVDVTTANDGVTVIYR
;
A
#
# COMPACT_ATOMS: atom_id res chain seq x y z
N MET A 1 6.54 -27.39 -39.52
CA MET A 1 6.18 -27.64 -38.11
C MET A 1 6.98 -26.80 -37.12
N LYS A 2 8.28 -26.73 -37.24
CA LYS A 2 9.10 -25.92 -36.30
C LYS A 2 8.70 -24.43 -36.26
N ARG A 3 8.28 -23.85 -37.36
CA ARG A 3 7.86 -22.47 -37.44
C ARG A 3 6.60 -22.16 -36.62
N TYR A 4 5.67 -23.08 -36.56
CA TYR A 4 4.43 -22.89 -35.79
C TYR A 4 4.67 -22.93 -34.29
N ILE A 5 5.58 -23.76 -33.83
CA ILE A 5 5.95 -23.85 -32.40
C ILE A 5 6.59 -22.52 -31.92
N VAL A 6 7.51 -21.97 -32.72
CA VAL A 6 8.17 -20.69 -32.39
C VAL A 6 7.14 -19.53 -32.33
N THR A 7 6.20 -19.49 -33.29
CA THR A 7 5.15 -18.46 -33.29
C THR A 7 4.24 -18.58 -32.07
N LEU A 8 3.91 -19.80 -31.66
CA LEU A 8 3.08 -20.03 -30.48
C LEU A 8 3.77 -19.55 -29.18
N LEU A 9 5.06 -19.83 -29.04
CA LEU A 9 5.85 -19.35 -27.90
C LEU A 9 5.92 -17.83 -27.83
N LEU A 10 6.07 -17.17 -28.98
CA LEU A 10 6.09 -15.70 -29.05
C LEU A 10 4.76 -15.08 -28.60
N ILE A 11 3.63 -15.64 -29.02
CA ILE A 11 2.28 -15.21 -28.62
C ILE A 11 2.08 -15.39 -27.11
N ALA A 12 2.50 -16.51 -26.55
CA ALA A 12 2.40 -16.76 -25.10
C ALA A 12 3.23 -15.76 -24.29
N GLY A 13 4.46 -15.41 -24.75
CA GLY A 13 5.30 -14.42 -24.10
C GLY A 13 4.68 -13.02 -24.12
N ILE A 14 4.12 -12.60 -25.26
CA ILE A 14 3.43 -11.31 -25.39
C ILE A 14 2.19 -11.26 -24.47
N SER A 15 1.40 -12.31 -24.43
CA SER A 15 0.21 -12.39 -23.57
C SER A 15 0.56 -12.27 -22.09
N GLY A 16 1.64 -12.91 -21.63
CA GLY A 16 2.12 -12.81 -20.26
C GLY A 16 2.57 -11.39 -19.89
N ALA A 17 3.32 -10.74 -20.78
CA ALA A 17 3.78 -9.36 -20.58
C ALA A 17 2.60 -8.38 -20.51
N LEU A 18 1.59 -8.52 -21.37
CA LEU A 18 0.38 -7.69 -21.37
C LEU A 18 -0.46 -7.91 -20.10
N ALA A 19 -0.56 -9.12 -19.62
CA ALA A 19 -1.27 -9.43 -18.37
C ALA A 19 -0.60 -8.73 -17.16
N GLN A 20 0.72 -8.69 -17.09
CA GLN A 20 1.45 -7.97 -16.06
C GLN A 20 1.29 -6.46 -16.18
N ALA A 21 1.31 -5.90 -17.39
CA ALA A 21 1.13 -4.47 -17.63
C ALA A 21 -0.28 -3.97 -17.26
N ARG A 22 -1.27 -4.85 -17.26
CA ARG A 22 -2.66 -4.56 -16.90
C ARG A 22 -2.99 -4.85 -15.44
N ARG A 23 -1.99 -5.02 -14.59
CA ARG A 23 -2.18 -5.24 -13.17
C ARG A 23 -2.98 -4.09 -12.55
N GLY A 24 -4.11 -4.43 -11.95
CA GLY A 24 -4.95 -3.48 -11.23
C GLY A 24 -4.38 -3.10 -9.86
N TYR A 25 -5.10 -2.25 -9.15
CA TYR A 25 -4.78 -1.90 -7.77
C TYR A 25 -4.99 -3.10 -6.84
N ALA A 26 -4.15 -3.18 -5.83
CA ALA A 26 -4.31 -4.07 -4.68
C ALA A 26 -4.64 -3.24 -3.44
N GLN A 27 -5.21 -3.86 -2.43
CA GLN A 27 -5.46 -3.20 -1.15
C GLN A 27 -5.28 -4.15 0.03
N PHE A 28 -4.95 -3.57 1.16
CA PHE A 28 -4.95 -4.24 2.46
C PHE A 28 -5.31 -3.24 3.55
N SER A 29 -5.70 -3.76 4.72
CA SER A 29 -5.90 -2.96 5.92
C SER A 29 -4.94 -3.40 7.01
N LYS A 30 -4.47 -2.44 7.80
CA LYS A 30 -3.59 -2.69 8.95
C LYS A 30 -4.09 -1.89 10.14
N THR A 31 -4.34 -2.57 11.25
CA THR A 31 -4.75 -1.94 12.50
C THR A 31 -3.61 -1.98 13.52
N ALA A 32 -3.61 -1.00 14.44
CA ALA A 32 -2.71 -0.97 15.57
C ALA A 32 -3.51 -1.13 16.86
N SER A 33 -3.16 -2.12 17.66
CA SER A 33 -3.87 -2.42 18.92
C SER A 33 -3.51 -1.49 20.07
N ALA A 34 -2.40 -0.77 19.97
CA ALA A 34 -1.92 0.12 21.02
C ALA A 34 -1.59 1.50 20.44
N THR A 35 -1.93 2.54 21.18
CA THR A 35 -1.55 3.91 20.85
C THR A 35 -0.07 4.15 21.15
N GLY A 36 0.57 5.01 20.35
CA GLY A 36 1.97 5.35 20.54
C GLY A 36 2.97 4.26 20.22
N THR A 37 2.54 3.17 19.57
CA THR A 37 3.39 2.07 19.15
C THR A 37 3.21 1.85 17.64
N PRO A 38 4.05 2.47 16.80
CA PRO A 38 3.94 2.34 15.36
C PRO A 38 4.05 0.89 14.88
N VAL A 39 3.22 0.53 13.92
CA VAL A 39 3.15 -0.82 13.35
C VAL A 39 3.44 -0.74 11.85
N GLN A 40 4.25 -1.65 11.33
CA GLN A 40 4.51 -1.73 9.89
C GLN A 40 3.23 -1.95 9.10
N PHE A 41 3.15 -1.35 7.94
CA PHE A 41 2.04 -1.61 6.99
C PHE A 41 2.00 -3.08 6.59
N THR A 42 3.14 -3.65 6.29
CA THR A 42 3.29 -5.05 5.89
C THR A 42 4.64 -5.58 6.36
N ASN A 43 4.73 -6.87 6.57
CA ASN A 43 5.98 -7.54 6.98
C ASN A 43 6.76 -8.14 5.79
N ALA A 44 6.31 -7.92 4.58
CA ALA A 44 6.95 -8.42 3.37
C ALA A 44 7.28 -7.28 2.41
N ILE A 45 8.30 -7.45 1.58
CA ILE A 45 8.66 -6.50 0.53
C ILE A 45 7.46 -6.33 -0.39
N THR A 46 6.95 -5.08 -0.48
CA THR A 46 5.78 -4.73 -1.28
C THR A 46 6.04 -3.41 -1.97
N GLN A 47 6.59 -3.47 -3.17
CA GLN A 47 6.91 -2.28 -3.96
C GLN A 47 5.66 -1.72 -4.64
N ALA A 48 5.50 -0.42 -4.57
CA ALA A 48 4.39 0.29 -5.16
C ALA A 48 4.83 1.59 -5.82
N GLY A 49 4.30 1.86 -7.01
CA GLY A 49 4.51 3.12 -7.74
C GLY A 49 3.38 4.12 -7.53
N SER A 50 2.29 3.69 -6.91
CA SER A 50 1.15 4.52 -6.56
C SER A 50 0.57 4.03 -5.25
N VAL A 51 0.37 4.93 -4.28
CA VAL A 51 -0.11 4.57 -2.94
C VAL A 51 -1.09 5.62 -2.44
N THR A 52 -2.28 5.17 -2.08
CA THR A 52 -3.28 5.97 -1.38
C THR A 52 -3.57 5.31 -0.04
N VAL A 53 -3.51 6.08 1.04
CA VAL A 53 -3.74 5.60 2.39
C VAL A 53 -4.99 6.25 2.95
N LEU A 54 -5.92 5.45 3.41
CA LEU A 54 -7.20 5.89 3.96
C LEU A 54 -7.19 5.76 5.48
N GLY A 55 -7.77 6.72 6.16
CA GLY A 55 -7.99 6.70 7.62
C GLY A 55 -9.13 5.75 8.01
N LYS A 56 -8.98 4.48 7.66
CA LYS A 56 -10.00 3.43 7.87
C LYS A 56 -9.35 2.17 8.42
N SER A 57 -9.92 1.61 9.47
CA SER A 57 -9.49 0.34 10.06
C SER A 57 -9.86 -0.87 9.19
N ALA A 58 -10.84 -0.71 8.33
CA ALA A 58 -11.28 -1.67 7.32
C ALA A 58 -11.86 -0.89 6.13
N PRO A 59 -12.06 -1.50 4.94
CA PRO A 59 -12.49 -0.77 3.74
C PRO A 59 -13.75 0.06 3.89
N ARG A 60 -14.65 -0.32 4.81
CA ARG A 60 -15.92 0.38 5.06
C ARG A 60 -16.05 0.93 6.47
N THR A 61 -14.96 0.96 7.24
CA THR A 61 -15.00 1.34 8.64
C THR A 61 -14.03 2.49 8.88
N ASP A 62 -14.56 3.69 9.07
CA ASP A 62 -13.76 4.86 9.41
C ASP A 62 -13.11 4.70 10.79
N ASN A 63 -11.93 5.28 10.97
CA ASN A 63 -11.29 5.37 12.26
C ASN A 63 -12.12 6.24 13.22
N VAL A 64 -11.88 6.07 14.52
CA VAL A 64 -12.44 6.94 15.56
C VAL A 64 -11.58 8.19 15.75
N GLY A 65 -10.26 8.04 15.73
CA GLY A 65 -9.31 9.13 15.88
C GLY A 65 -8.39 9.32 14.68
N ASP A 66 -7.51 10.28 14.78
CA ASP A 66 -6.48 10.52 13.76
C ASP A 66 -5.45 9.40 13.76
N VAL A 67 -4.87 9.14 12.61
CA VAL A 67 -3.73 8.25 12.46
C VAL A 67 -2.57 9.01 11.83
N TYR A 68 -1.37 8.57 12.12
CA TYR A 68 -0.13 9.13 11.59
C TYR A 68 0.61 8.06 10.82
N ILE A 69 1.09 8.40 9.63
CA ILE A 69 1.87 7.47 8.80
C ILE A 69 3.22 8.08 8.44
N GLY A 70 4.21 7.24 8.30
CA GLY A 70 5.56 7.65 7.91
C GLY A 70 6.50 6.46 7.78
N ILE A 71 7.75 6.77 7.52
CA ILE A 71 8.80 5.76 7.26
C ILE A 71 9.65 5.43 8.49
N THR A 72 9.25 5.90 9.66
CA THR A 72 9.99 5.63 10.90
C THR A 72 9.13 4.84 11.87
N SER A 73 9.80 4.06 12.72
CA SER A 73 9.15 3.33 13.81
C SER A 73 9.00 4.16 15.10
N GLY A 74 9.44 5.42 15.10
CA GLY A 74 9.35 6.31 16.25
C GLY A 74 8.01 7.03 16.34
N ASN A 75 7.52 7.24 17.56
CA ASN A 75 6.18 7.76 17.83
C ASN A 75 5.91 9.18 17.28
N ASP A 76 6.89 10.07 17.36
CA ASP A 76 6.69 11.49 17.06
C ASP A 76 7.26 11.91 15.70
N THR A 77 7.57 10.95 14.84
CA THR A 77 8.30 11.20 13.59
C THR A 77 7.51 10.86 12.33
N GLN A 78 6.24 10.53 12.47
CA GLN A 78 5.39 10.22 11.32
C GLN A 78 5.00 11.52 10.59
N ALA A 79 5.16 11.52 9.27
CA ALA A 79 5.09 12.74 8.47
C ALA A 79 3.67 13.16 8.09
N TYR A 80 2.73 12.22 8.03
CA TYR A 80 1.39 12.48 7.53
C TYR A 80 0.34 12.16 8.59
N LYS A 81 -0.58 13.10 8.78
CA LYS A 81 -1.76 12.93 9.63
C LYS A 81 -2.97 12.67 8.76
N ILE A 82 -3.77 11.66 9.10
CA ILE A 82 -5.00 11.32 8.40
C ILE A 82 -6.16 11.34 9.39
N ALA A 83 -7.14 12.21 9.13
CA ALA A 83 -8.38 12.26 9.90
C ALA A 83 -9.25 11.02 9.64
N PRO A 84 -10.20 10.68 10.54
CA PRO A 84 -11.14 9.58 10.31
C PRO A 84 -11.84 9.69 8.96
N GLY A 85 -11.75 8.63 8.15
CA GLY A 85 -12.30 8.61 6.79
C GLY A 85 -11.56 9.45 5.75
N GLY A 86 -10.52 10.18 6.17
CA GLY A 86 -9.68 10.96 5.27
C GLY A 86 -8.74 10.11 4.44
N GLU A 87 -7.99 10.76 3.55
CA GLU A 87 -7.01 10.08 2.70
C GLU A 87 -5.74 10.89 2.53
N VAL A 88 -4.67 10.21 2.23
CA VAL A 88 -3.41 10.78 1.79
C VAL A 88 -2.90 10.01 0.58
N VAL A 89 -2.50 10.72 -0.46
CA VAL A 89 -1.78 10.14 -1.60
C VAL A 89 -0.28 10.37 -1.37
N ILE A 90 0.49 9.29 -1.32
CA ILE A 90 1.93 9.40 -1.15
C ILE A 90 2.54 9.97 -2.42
N PRO A 91 3.29 11.08 -2.34
CA PRO A 91 3.84 11.72 -3.54
C PRO A 91 5.02 10.92 -4.08
N LEU A 92 4.79 10.21 -5.17
CA LEU A 92 5.82 9.50 -5.91
C LEU A 92 5.97 10.11 -7.30
N GLY A 93 7.20 10.38 -7.71
CA GLY A 93 7.51 10.84 -9.06
C GLY A 93 7.33 9.73 -10.10
N VAL A 94 7.36 10.11 -11.37
CA VAL A 94 7.29 9.14 -12.47
C VAL A 94 8.46 8.16 -12.38
N GLY A 95 8.14 6.87 -12.35
CA GLY A 95 9.14 5.80 -12.23
C GLY A 95 9.66 5.56 -10.81
N GLU A 96 9.26 6.36 -9.83
CA GLU A 96 9.59 6.11 -8.43
C GLU A 96 8.73 5.00 -7.85
N VAL A 97 9.32 4.24 -6.95
CA VAL A 97 8.62 3.21 -6.19
C VAL A 97 8.96 3.36 -4.71
N THR A 98 8.04 2.96 -3.85
CA THR A 98 8.28 2.84 -2.41
C THR A 98 7.97 1.41 -1.96
N ASP A 99 8.69 0.95 -0.95
CA ASP A 99 8.42 -0.35 -0.34
C ASP A 99 7.52 -0.15 0.88
N LEU A 100 6.30 -0.67 0.82
CA LEU A 100 5.32 -0.52 1.90
C LEU A 100 5.76 -1.20 3.20
N GLN A 101 6.73 -2.09 3.15
CA GLN A 101 7.35 -2.67 4.35
C GLN A 101 8.04 -1.61 5.22
N HIS A 102 8.49 -0.51 4.64
CA HIS A 102 9.18 0.56 5.36
C HIS A 102 8.23 1.66 5.88
N TRP A 103 6.94 1.50 5.67
CA TRP A 103 5.95 2.44 6.18
C TRP A 103 5.32 1.93 7.47
N TYR A 104 4.99 2.87 8.36
CA TYR A 104 4.42 2.62 9.67
C TYR A 104 3.16 3.45 9.88
N VAL A 105 2.24 2.91 10.66
CA VAL A 105 1.06 3.61 11.16
C VAL A 105 1.10 3.69 12.67
N ASP A 106 0.84 4.88 13.20
CA ASP A 106 0.62 5.12 14.62
C ASP A 106 -0.79 5.66 14.82
N VAL A 107 -1.48 5.18 15.83
CA VAL A 107 -2.87 5.52 16.08
C VAL A 107 -3.03 6.29 17.39
N THR A 108 -4.02 7.20 17.44
CA THR A 108 -4.41 7.92 18.65
C THR A 108 -5.52 7.19 19.40
N THR A 109 -6.20 6.26 18.75
CA THR A 109 -7.23 5.40 19.33
C THR A 109 -6.92 3.95 19.00
N ALA A 110 -6.90 3.11 20.02
CA ALA A 110 -6.62 1.68 19.84
C ALA A 110 -7.58 1.04 18.84
N ASN A 111 -7.07 0.13 18.03
CA ASN A 111 -7.75 -0.60 16.96
C ASN A 111 -8.13 0.24 15.73
N ASP A 112 -7.78 1.51 15.69
CA ASP A 112 -7.75 2.27 14.45
C ASP A 112 -6.61 1.78 13.53
N GLY A 113 -6.60 2.21 12.31
CA GLY A 113 -5.59 1.78 11.37
C GLY A 113 -5.69 2.48 10.02
N VAL A 114 -5.14 1.83 9.03
CA VAL A 114 -5.15 2.33 7.65
C VAL A 114 -5.67 1.27 6.71
N THR A 115 -6.29 1.71 5.63
CA THR A 115 -6.54 0.91 4.44
C THR A 115 -5.68 1.48 3.32
N VAL A 116 -4.84 0.66 2.75
CA VAL A 116 -3.85 1.06 1.75
C VAL A 116 -4.25 0.50 0.40
N ILE A 117 -4.35 1.39 -0.59
CA ILE A 117 -4.61 1.04 -1.99
C ILE A 117 -3.34 1.35 -2.76
N TYR A 118 -2.80 0.38 -3.45
CA TYR A 118 -1.52 0.52 -4.13
C TYR A 118 -1.47 -0.24 -5.45
N ARG A 119 -0.49 0.14 -6.24
CA ARG A 119 -0.26 -0.44 -7.56
C ARG A 119 1.21 -0.52 -7.89
#